data_be33c5823770c6052e5697b9d4f517ed
#
_entry.id   be33c5823770c6052e5697b9d4f517ed
#
_cell.length_a   1.000
_cell.length_b   1.000
_cell.length_c   1.000
_cell.angle_alpha   90.00
_cell.angle_beta   90.00
_cell.angle_gamma   90.00
#
_symmetry.space_group_name_H-M   'P 1'
#
loop_
_entity.id
_entity.type
_entity.pdbx_description
1 polymer ?
#
loop_
_entity_poly.entity_id
_entity_poly.type
_entity_poly.pdbx_seq_one_letter_code
_entity_poly.pdbx_strand_id
1 'polypeptide(L)' 'MRGENATAKNPRRIGNEGLQVRQWRREQFYRLGFSNSDARTLARSGADLTRTRALIARGCDPATAYRIVR' A
#
# COMPACT_ATOMS: atom_id res chain seq x y z
N MET A 1 0.55 -31.70 6.72
CA MET A 1 0.12 -30.92 6.63
C MET A 1 0.11 -30.22 6.64
N ARG A 2 0.29 -30.18 6.55
CA ARG A 2 -0.12 -29.27 6.39
C ARG A 2 -0.17 -28.25 6.33
N GLY A 3 -0.13 -28.26 6.28
CA GLY A 3 -0.52 -27.09 6.15
C GLY A 3 -0.62 -26.68 6.06
N GLU A 4 -0.68 -27.13 6.03
CA GLU A 4 -1.11 -26.64 5.85
C GLU A 4 -1.54 -26.12 5.87
N ASN A 5 -1.67 -26.53 6.17
CA ASN A 5 -2.32 -25.93 6.23
C ASN A 5 -2.74 -25.32 6.16
N ALA A 6 -2.76 -25.65 6.16
CA ALA A 6 -3.40 -25.07 5.99
C ALA A 6 -3.60 -24.08 5.82
N THR A 7 -3.74 -24.15 5.88
CA THR A 7 -3.77 -23.11 5.69
C THR A 7 -4.35 -22.32 4.75
N ALA A 8 -4.17 -22.19 4.15
CA ALA A 8 -4.37 -21.27 3.22
C ALA A 8 -5.48 -21.46 2.36
N LYS A 9 -6.12 -22.41 2.51
CA LYS A 9 -7.22 -22.71 1.71
C LYS A 9 -8.46 -22.01 2.15
N ASN A 10 -8.36 -21.18 3.11
CA ASN A 10 -9.50 -20.48 3.66
C ASN A 10 -9.80 -19.24 2.84
N PRO A 11 -10.95 -19.17 2.15
CA PRO A 11 -11.30 -18.00 1.34
C PRO A 11 -11.37 -16.71 2.14
N ARG A 12 -11.81 -16.79 3.38
CA ARG A 12 -11.87 -15.60 4.22
C ARG A 12 -10.50 -15.06 4.52
N ARG A 13 -9.52 -15.96 4.62
CA ARG A 13 -8.15 -15.54 4.82
C ARG A 13 -7.66 -14.74 3.63
N ILE A 14 -8.04 -15.15 2.43
CA ILE A 14 -7.65 -14.42 1.23
C ILE A 14 -8.21 -13.01 1.28
N GLY A 15 -9.47 -12.86 1.68
CA GLY A 15 -10.06 -11.55 1.81
C GLY A 15 -9.38 -10.72 2.87
N ASN A 16 -9.03 -11.35 4.00
CA ASN A 16 -8.33 -10.66 5.07
C ASN A 16 -6.96 -10.21 4.62
N GLU A 17 -6.27 -11.04 3.84
CA GLU A 17 -4.97 -10.67 3.33
C GLU A 17 -5.06 -9.46 2.43
N GLY A 18 -6.07 -9.38 1.58
CA GLY A 18 -6.27 -8.22 0.73
C GLY A 18 -6.47 -6.95 1.54
N LEU A 19 -7.27 -7.03 2.59
CA LEU A 19 -7.51 -5.90 3.46
C LEU A 19 -6.22 -5.49 4.19
N GLN A 20 -5.48 -6.48 4.68
CA GLN A 20 -4.23 -6.21 5.39
C GLN A 20 -3.20 -5.57 4.46
N VAL A 21 -3.14 -6.02 3.23
CA VAL A 21 -2.21 -5.43 2.27
C VAL A 21 -2.54 -3.97 2.01
N ARG A 22 -3.82 -3.64 1.86
CA ARG A 22 -4.21 -2.25 1.65
C ARG A 22 -3.90 -1.39 2.86
N GLN A 23 -4.11 -1.92 4.06
CA GLN A 23 -3.79 -1.19 5.28
C GLN A 23 -2.28 -0.96 5.39
N TRP A 24 -1.50 -1.98 5.06
CA TRP A 24 -0.06 -1.87 5.07
C TRP A 24 0.41 -0.82 4.06
N ARG A 25 -0.14 -0.85 2.85
CA ARG A 25 0.23 0.12 1.81
C ARG A 25 -0.10 1.54 2.24
N ARG A 26 -1.29 1.73 2.82
CA ARG A 26 -1.67 3.05 3.31
C ARG A 26 -0.67 3.56 4.34
N GLU A 27 -0.25 2.69 5.24
CA GLU A 27 0.72 3.06 6.26
C GLU A 27 2.06 3.43 5.63
N GLN A 28 2.50 2.68 4.63
CA GLN A 28 3.74 2.99 3.94
C GLN A 28 3.68 4.35 3.26
N PHE A 29 2.58 4.65 2.57
CA PHE A 29 2.42 5.96 1.95
C PHE A 29 2.39 7.06 3.01
N TYR A 30 1.69 6.82 4.09
CA TYR A 30 1.64 7.81 5.17
C TYR A 30 3.03 8.13 5.71
N ARG A 31 3.86 7.12 5.85
CA ARG A 31 5.22 7.31 6.35
C ARG A 31 6.10 8.09 5.39
N LEU A 32 5.74 8.11 4.12
CA LEU A 32 6.47 8.90 3.15
C LEU A 32 6.11 10.37 3.18
N GLY A 33 5.11 10.73 3.98
CA GLY A 33 4.73 12.12 4.14
C GLY A 33 3.37 12.50 3.58
N PHE A 34 2.65 11.54 3.02
CA PHE A 34 1.30 11.82 2.49
C PHE A 34 0.31 11.98 3.63
N SER A 35 -0.72 12.78 3.40
CA SER A 35 -1.82 12.89 4.36
C SER A 35 -2.55 11.54 4.45
N ASN A 36 -3.32 11.36 5.52
CA ASN A 36 -4.13 10.15 5.65
C ASN A 36 -5.05 9.95 4.44
N SER A 37 -5.65 11.02 3.97
CA SER A 37 -6.55 10.96 2.82
C SER A 37 -5.82 10.52 1.56
N ASP A 38 -4.68 11.14 1.28
CA ASP A 38 -3.90 10.81 0.09
C ASP A 38 -3.33 9.41 0.19
N ALA A 39 -2.82 9.03 1.35
CA ALA A 39 -2.28 7.68 1.56
C ALA A 39 -3.36 6.63 1.30
N ARG A 40 -4.57 6.89 1.75
CA ARG A 40 -5.68 5.97 1.54
C ARG A 40 -6.00 5.86 0.04
N THR A 41 -6.05 6.97 -0.65
CA THR A 41 -6.33 6.97 -2.07
C THR A 41 -5.26 6.21 -2.85
N LEU A 42 -3.99 6.45 -2.53
CA LEU A 42 -2.90 5.76 -3.21
C LEU A 42 -2.94 4.26 -2.95
N ALA A 43 -3.24 3.87 -1.71
CA ALA A 43 -3.32 2.45 -1.38
C ALA A 43 -4.44 1.75 -2.15
N ARG A 44 -5.56 2.44 -2.35
CA ARG A 44 -6.72 1.86 -3.03
C ARG A 44 -6.56 1.87 -4.54
N SER A 45 -5.85 2.84 -5.08
CA SER A 45 -5.68 2.97 -6.52
C SER A 45 -4.64 2.02 -7.09
N GLY A 46 -3.87 1.35 -6.25
CA GLY A 46 -2.81 0.47 -6.74
C GLY A 46 -1.56 1.21 -7.15
N ALA A 47 -1.37 2.43 -6.66
CA ALA A 47 -0.17 3.21 -6.98
C ALA A 47 1.09 2.43 -6.62
N ASP A 48 2.14 2.62 -7.41
CA ASP A 48 3.40 1.90 -7.25
C ASP A 48 4.17 2.48 -6.06
N LEU A 49 4.24 1.73 -4.99
CA LEU A 49 4.91 2.17 -3.77
C LEU A 49 6.42 2.35 -3.98
N THR A 50 7.04 1.44 -4.74
CA THR A 50 8.48 1.53 -5.00
C THR A 50 8.81 2.80 -5.78
N ARG A 51 8.01 3.10 -6.80
CA ARG A 51 8.21 4.31 -7.59
C ARG A 51 7.99 5.55 -6.73
N THR A 52 6.97 5.51 -5.88
CA THR A 52 6.65 6.63 -5.00
C THR A 52 7.80 6.88 -4.04
N ARG A 53 8.37 5.83 -3.46
CA ARG A 53 9.52 5.97 -2.59
C ARG A 53 10.70 6.60 -3.31
N ALA A 54 10.92 6.20 -4.55
CA ALA A 54 12.03 6.75 -5.33
C ALA A 54 11.84 8.24 -5.58
N LEU A 55 10.62 8.67 -5.88
CA LEU A 55 10.33 10.07 -6.09
C LEU A 55 10.60 10.89 -4.83
N ILE A 56 10.11 10.40 -3.69
CA ILE A 56 10.31 11.10 -2.42
C ILE A 56 11.80 11.15 -2.08
N ALA A 57 12.51 10.06 -2.30
CA ALA A 57 13.95 10.00 -2.01
C ALA A 57 14.73 10.99 -2.85
N ARG A 58 14.24 11.34 -4.03
CA ARG A 58 14.89 12.32 -4.91
C ARG A 58 14.54 13.74 -4.55
N GLY A 59 13.73 13.94 -3.53
CA GLY A 59 13.36 15.28 -3.10
C GLY A 59 12.03 15.77 -3.64
N CYS A 60 11.28 14.92 -4.32
CA CYS A 60 9.93 15.27 -4.77
C CYS A 60 9.03 15.39 -3.55
N ASP A 61 8.30 16.49 -3.43
CA ASP A 61 7.42 16.64 -2.29
C ASP A 61 6.18 15.74 -2.45
N PRO A 62 5.52 15.40 -1.33
CA PRO A 62 4.38 14.47 -1.40
C PRO A 62 3.25 14.92 -2.32
N ALA A 63 2.93 16.20 -2.34
CA ALA A 63 1.84 16.70 -3.18
C ALA A 63 2.13 16.45 -4.66
N THR A 64 3.36 16.72 -5.08
CA THR A 64 3.77 16.49 -6.45
C THR A 64 3.82 15.00 -6.77
N ALA A 65 4.39 14.21 -5.87
CA ALA A 65 4.46 12.77 -6.06
C ALA A 65 3.07 12.17 -6.18
N TYR A 66 2.13 12.66 -5.39
CA TYR A 66 0.75 12.19 -5.43
C TYR A 66 0.16 12.38 -6.84
N ARG A 67 0.40 13.54 -7.44
CA ARG A 67 -0.14 13.81 -8.77
C ARG A 67 0.51 12.95 -9.85
N ILE A 68 1.75 12.55 -9.64
CA ILE A 68 2.47 11.72 -10.60
C ILE A 68 1.99 10.26 -10.54
N VAL A 69 1.80 9.73 -9.35
CA VAL A 69 1.59 8.28 -9.19
C VAL A 69 0.13 7.86 -9.06
N ARG A 70 -0.78 8.75 -8.78
CA ARG A 70 -2.19 8.39 -8.62
C ARG A 70 -2.87 8.03 -9.95
#